data_81306e85bf7afa63cb9d0e5614cd9524
#
_entry.id   81306e85bf7afa63cb9d0e5614cd9524
#
_cell.length_a   1.000
_cell.length_b   1.000
_cell.length_c   1.000
_cell.angle_alpha   90.00
_cell.angle_beta   90.00
_cell.angle_gamma   90.00
#
_symmetry.space_group_name_H-M   'P 1'
#
loop_
_entity.id
_entity.type
_entity.pdbx_description
1 polymer ?
#
loop_
_entity_poly.entity_id
_entity_poly.type
_entity_poly.pdbx_seq_one_letter_code
_entity_poly.pdbx_strand_id
1 'polypeptide(L)'
;MIASVAGAEGGDLAADVRARLEAWSPPSEVRRLMEAEPGHDPTVWRELAEAGLLGLHVPEARGGAGRSWVELAAVLEETGAALLCAPILSSVGIAASTVLASGDAEASEALLPAIARGERLVTVAVAEDDGRWEEASVATAATREASSGGDPEWRLAGHKSHVVDATVADTFLVAARGPDGVGIFVVDGVAPGLRRTPLPTVDTTRRQARLELHGTPARRLEGASFASLVDIACVALACEAVGGARRCLEAAVAHARQRIQFGRPIGSFQAVAHRCAEMLVDLECARGAARKAAEALATGDPEIATLAPTAKVACTEAFARGAAANIQIHGGTGFTWDCDAHLYFKRARSSQLLFGDPRHHREVLARRLGW
;
A
#
# COMPACT_ATOMS: atom_id res chain seq x y z
N MET A 1 24.07 15.40 -6.90
CA MET A 1 22.94 16.14 -6.29
C MET A 1 21.68 15.70 -7.05
N ILE A 2 20.85 14.83 -6.46
CA ILE A 2 19.60 14.40 -7.07
C ILE A 2 18.64 15.58 -6.97
N ALA A 3 18.14 16.09 -8.11
CA ALA A 3 17.16 17.18 -8.08
C ALA A 3 15.89 16.70 -7.37
N SER A 4 15.37 17.50 -6.44
CA SER A 4 14.12 17.18 -5.73
C SER A 4 12.96 17.13 -6.72
N VAL A 5 12.29 16.00 -6.79
CA VAL A 5 11.11 15.78 -7.65
C VAL A 5 9.86 16.42 -7.03
N ALA A 6 9.87 16.63 -5.71
CA ALA A 6 8.74 17.21 -4.96
C ALA A 6 8.34 18.63 -5.40
N GLY A 7 9.19 19.32 -6.19
CA GLY A 7 8.89 20.63 -6.77
C GLY A 7 8.17 20.63 -8.12
N ALA A 8 8.06 19.45 -8.79
CA ALA A 8 7.42 19.34 -10.11
C ALA A 8 5.89 19.47 -10.04
N GLU A 9 5.26 20.00 -11.09
CA GLU A 9 3.79 20.03 -11.21
C GLU A 9 3.24 18.63 -11.60
N GLY A 10 1.99 18.31 -11.28
CA GLY A 10 1.42 16.97 -11.25
C GLY A 10 1.69 16.04 -12.44
N GLY A 11 1.68 16.54 -13.69
CA GLY A 11 1.98 15.71 -14.89
C GLY A 11 3.48 15.38 -15.01
N ASP A 12 4.32 16.31 -14.62
CA ASP A 12 5.78 16.15 -14.64
C ASP A 12 6.25 15.22 -13.52
N LEU A 13 5.57 15.24 -12.34
CA LEU A 13 5.90 14.38 -11.20
C LEU A 13 5.81 12.89 -11.56
N ALA A 14 4.71 12.45 -12.18
CA ALA A 14 4.55 11.04 -12.57
C ALA A 14 5.61 10.59 -13.57
N ALA A 15 5.94 11.44 -14.57
CA ALA A 15 6.96 11.16 -15.55
C ALA A 15 8.36 11.07 -14.92
N ASP A 16 8.70 11.98 -14.02
CA ASP A 16 9.97 11.98 -13.31
C ASP A 16 10.12 10.75 -12.40
N VAL A 17 9.06 10.39 -11.66
CA VAL A 17 9.07 9.19 -10.81
C VAL A 17 9.23 7.93 -11.67
N ARG A 18 8.50 7.83 -12.78
CA ARG A 18 8.63 6.71 -13.73
C ARG A 18 10.05 6.55 -14.24
N ALA A 19 10.67 7.63 -14.71
CA ALA A 19 12.05 7.61 -15.21
C ALA A 19 13.05 7.14 -14.14
N ARG A 20 12.86 7.52 -12.88
CA ARG A 20 13.71 7.05 -11.78
C ARG A 20 13.45 5.58 -11.45
N LEU A 21 12.20 5.14 -11.46
CA LEU A 21 11.82 3.76 -11.17
C LEU A 21 12.33 2.78 -12.22
N GLU A 22 12.55 3.21 -13.47
CA GLU A 22 13.23 2.40 -14.49
C GLU A 22 14.67 2.02 -14.06
N ALA A 23 15.34 2.89 -13.31
CA ALA A 23 16.69 2.62 -12.78
C ALA A 23 16.64 1.94 -11.40
N TRP A 24 15.70 2.32 -10.53
CA TRP A 24 15.62 1.85 -9.15
C TRP A 24 14.95 0.48 -9.00
N SER A 25 14.03 0.15 -9.90
CA SER A 25 13.21 -1.08 -9.83
C SER A 25 13.10 -1.78 -11.20
N PRO A 26 14.21 -2.02 -11.93
CA PRO A 26 14.12 -2.85 -13.12
C PRO A 26 13.70 -4.29 -12.70
N PRO A 27 13.11 -5.08 -13.60
CA PRO A 27 12.64 -6.44 -13.29
C PRO A 27 13.70 -7.35 -12.65
N SER A 28 14.97 -7.18 -13.03
CA SER A 28 16.10 -7.92 -12.44
C SER A 28 16.28 -7.60 -10.97
N GLU A 29 16.12 -6.33 -10.59
CA GLU A 29 16.23 -5.88 -9.20
C GLU A 29 15.03 -6.34 -8.37
N VAL A 30 13.80 -6.26 -8.91
CA VAL A 30 12.61 -6.83 -8.27
C VAL A 30 12.85 -8.31 -7.94
N ARG A 31 13.35 -9.10 -8.91
CA ARG A 31 13.65 -10.52 -8.71
C ARG A 31 14.74 -10.77 -7.66
N ARG A 32 15.77 -9.94 -7.63
CA ARG A 32 16.84 -10.03 -6.61
C ARG A 32 16.28 -9.75 -5.21
N LEU A 33 15.47 -8.71 -5.05
CA LEU A 33 14.89 -8.29 -3.76
C LEU A 33 13.82 -9.24 -3.25
N MET A 34 13.10 -9.95 -4.13
CA MET A 34 12.14 -10.99 -3.74
C MET A 34 12.80 -12.11 -2.90
N GLU A 35 14.07 -12.40 -3.15
CA GLU A 35 14.82 -13.50 -2.49
C GLU A 35 15.76 -12.99 -1.39
N ALA A 36 16.15 -11.70 -1.42
CA ALA A 36 17.08 -11.10 -0.49
C ALA A 36 16.41 -10.61 0.80
N GLU A 37 17.16 -10.62 1.91
CA GLU A 37 16.83 -9.86 3.11
C GLU A 37 17.57 -8.50 3.04
N PRO A 38 16.93 -7.39 3.44
CA PRO A 38 15.63 -7.26 4.10
C PRO A 38 14.41 -7.16 3.14
N GLY A 39 14.56 -7.41 1.83
CA GLY A 39 13.49 -7.37 0.85
C GLY A 39 13.26 -6.00 0.21
N HIS A 40 14.09 -5.01 0.53
CA HIS A 40 14.19 -3.71 -0.15
C HIS A 40 15.66 -3.28 -0.22
N ASP A 41 15.98 -2.32 -1.10
CA ASP A 41 17.32 -1.75 -1.19
C ASP A 41 17.41 -0.48 -0.34
N PRO A 42 18.27 -0.44 0.70
CA PRO A 42 18.45 0.77 1.52
C PRO A 42 19.00 1.96 0.73
N THR A 43 19.71 1.72 -0.38
CA THR A 43 20.20 2.80 -1.25
C THR A 43 19.04 3.46 -1.97
N VAL A 44 18.16 2.65 -2.58
CA VAL A 44 16.94 3.15 -3.24
C VAL A 44 16.03 3.86 -2.23
N TRP A 45 15.90 3.32 -1.01
CA TRP A 45 15.13 3.98 0.04
C TRP A 45 15.65 5.39 0.38
N ARG A 46 16.98 5.53 0.51
CA ARG A 46 17.62 6.83 0.72
C ARG A 46 17.43 7.77 -0.47
N GLU A 47 17.58 7.27 -1.71
CA GLU A 47 17.36 8.07 -2.92
C GLU A 47 15.91 8.56 -3.04
N LEU A 48 14.93 7.75 -2.63
CA LEU A 48 13.52 8.14 -2.53
C LEU A 48 13.32 9.29 -1.52
N ALA A 49 14.02 9.24 -0.37
CA ALA A 49 14.00 10.31 0.62
C ALA A 49 14.64 11.59 0.08
N GLU A 50 15.82 11.50 -0.53
CA GLU A 50 16.54 12.63 -1.14
C GLU A 50 15.75 13.28 -2.29
N ALA A 51 14.95 12.50 -3.01
CA ALA A 51 14.02 12.99 -4.01
C ALA A 51 12.78 13.67 -3.41
N GLY A 52 12.58 13.61 -2.10
CA GLY A 52 11.42 14.17 -1.38
C GLY A 52 10.14 13.34 -1.47
N LEU A 53 10.23 12.11 -2.01
CA LEU A 53 9.05 11.27 -2.24
C LEU A 53 8.48 10.66 -0.96
N LEU A 54 9.31 10.43 0.06
CA LEU A 54 8.85 9.88 1.34
C LEU A 54 8.09 10.91 2.19
N GLY A 55 8.38 12.21 2.00
CA GLY A 55 7.69 13.31 2.66
C GLY A 55 6.72 14.08 1.78
N LEU A 56 6.33 13.52 0.62
CA LEU A 56 5.61 14.26 -0.41
C LEU A 56 4.37 14.99 0.11
N HIS A 57 3.50 14.33 0.86
CA HIS A 57 2.25 14.87 1.41
C HIS A 57 2.37 15.31 2.88
N VAL A 58 3.55 15.15 3.48
CA VAL A 58 3.83 15.66 4.82
C VAL A 58 3.96 17.19 4.74
N PRO A 59 3.33 17.95 5.66
CA PRO A 59 3.42 19.40 5.68
C PRO A 59 4.87 19.91 5.75
N GLU A 60 5.17 21.04 5.12
CA GLU A 60 6.51 21.68 5.15
C GLU A 60 6.99 21.95 6.57
N ALA A 61 6.09 22.35 7.47
CA ALA A 61 6.39 22.56 8.89
C ALA A 61 6.86 21.27 9.62
N ARG A 62 6.68 20.11 9.00
CA ARG A 62 7.13 18.79 9.48
C ARG A 62 8.20 18.17 8.58
N GLY A 63 8.85 18.98 7.75
CA GLY A 63 9.97 18.56 6.90
C GLY A 63 9.57 17.83 5.63
N GLY A 64 8.30 17.86 5.22
CA GLY A 64 7.82 17.33 3.94
C GLY A 64 7.71 18.39 2.85
N ALA A 65 7.08 18.01 1.74
CA ALA A 65 6.86 18.89 0.57
C ALA A 65 5.48 19.57 0.55
N GLY A 66 4.58 19.24 1.47
CA GLY A 66 3.24 19.84 1.60
C GLY A 66 2.32 19.58 0.41
N ARG A 67 2.59 18.55 -0.40
CA ARG A 67 1.76 18.19 -1.54
C ARG A 67 0.47 17.48 -1.10
N SER A 68 -0.47 17.38 -2.01
CA SER A 68 -1.75 16.74 -1.74
C SER A 68 -1.72 15.22 -1.88
N TRP A 69 -2.79 14.58 -1.49
CA TRP A 69 -3.02 13.15 -1.74
C TRP A 69 -3.11 12.81 -3.24
N VAL A 70 -3.47 13.78 -4.09
CA VAL A 70 -3.54 13.55 -5.54
C VAL A 70 -2.15 13.31 -6.12
N GLU A 71 -1.15 14.05 -5.67
CA GLU A 71 0.24 13.83 -6.08
C GLU A 71 0.81 12.54 -5.50
N LEU A 72 0.48 12.22 -4.25
CA LEU A 72 0.85 10.92 -3.67
C LEU A 72 0.23 9.75 -4.44
N ALA A 73 -1.02 9.88 -4.88
CA ALA A 73 -1.67 8.86 -5.70
C ALA A 73 -0.94 8.60 -7.01
N ALA A 74 -0.42 9.66 -7.66
CA ALA A 74 0.39 9.51 -8.88
C ALA A 74 1.71 8.76 -8.60
N VAL A 75 2.36 9.03 -7.48
CA VAL A 75 3.58 8.29 -7.06
C VAL A 75 3.24 6.82 -6.79
N LEU A 76 2.16 6.54 -6.04
CA LEU A 76 1.74 5.17 -5.75
C LEU A 76 1.37 4.40 -7.03
N GLU A 77 0.76 5.04 -8.03
CA GLU A 77 0.51 4.43 -9.35
C GLU A 77 1.84 4.00 -10.01
N GLU A 78 2.85 4.87 -10.04
CA GLU A 78 4.13 4.54 -10.66
C GLU A 78 4.88 3.43 -9.88
N THR A 79 4.84 3.45 -8.53
CA THR A 79 5.45 2.38 -7.72
C THR A 79 4.78 1.02 -7.94
N GLY A 80 3.46 1.00 -8.15
CA GLY A 80 2.70 -0.20 -8.51
C GLY A 80 3.06 -0.74 -9.88
N ALA A 81 3.24 0.14 -10.87
CA ALA A 81 3.66 -0.23 -12.21
C ALA A 81 5.07 -0.85 -12.24
N ALA A 82 5.97 -0.36 -11.39
CA ALA A 82 7.34 -0.85 -11.27
C ALA A 82 7.49 -2.08 -10.35
N LEU A 83 6.43 -2.56 -9.68
CA LEU A 83 6.49 -3.56 -8.60
C LEU A 83 7.54 -3.21 -7.54
N LEU A 84 7.70 -1.94 -7.21
CA LEU A 84 8.75 -1.47 -6.33
C LEU A 84 8.75 -2.27 -5.02
N CYS A 85 9.91 -2.87 -4.69
CA CYS A 85 10.16 -3.53 -3.43
C CYS A 85 10.72 -2.51 -2.44
N ALA A 86 9.86 -1.66 -1.89
CA ALA A 86 10.19 -0.68 -0.84
C ALA A 86 8.94 -0.34 -0.03
N PRO A 87 9.07 0.03 1.26
CA PRO A 87 7.95 0.25 2.18
C PRO A 87 7.23 1.60 1.96
N ILE A 88 7.06 2.05 0.69
CA ILE A 88 6.33 3.28 0.37
C ILE A 88 4.84 3.14 0.69
N LEU A 89 4.22 2.03 0.28
CA LEU A 89 2.80 1.81 0.54
C LEU A 89 2.51 1.85 2.04
N SER A 90 3.26 1.08 2.84
CA SER A 90 3.03 0.93 4.28
C SER A 90 3.39 2.19 5.05
N SER A 91 4.56 2.78 4.79
CA SER A 91 5.09 3.88 5.59
C SER A 91 4.57 5.24 5.13
N VAL A 92 4.60 5.51 3.83
CA VAL A 92 4.19 6.81 3.27
C VAL A 92 2.69 6.82 2.98
N GLY A 93 2.21 5.87 2.18
CA GLY A 93 0.81 5.84 1.75
C GLY A 93 -0.17 5.65 2.91
N ILE A 94 0.15 4.77 3.87
CA ILE A 94 -0.80 4.42 4.93
C ILE A 94 -0.42 5.04 6.28
N ALA A 95 0.77 4.74 6.82
CA ALA A 95 1.09 5.13 8.19
C ALA A 95 1.23 6.66 8.35
N ALA A 96 1.99 7.34 7.50
CA ALA A 96 2.12 8.80 7.56
C ALA A 96 0.76 9.51 7.38
N SER A 97 -0.06 9.02 6.44
CA SER A 97 -1.41 9.55 6.23
C SER A 97 -2.34 9.32 7.43
N THR A 98 -2.20 8.17 8.11
CA THR A 98 -2.95 7.88 9.34
C THR A 98 -2.54 8.82 10.48
N VAL A 99 -1.24 9.10 10.63
CA VAL A 99 -0.73 10.07 11.60
C VAL A 99 -1.25 11.47 11.29
N LEU A 100 -1.22 11.90 10.04
CA LEU A 100 -1.76 13.20 9.61
C LEU A 100 -3.27 13.31 9.90
N ALA A 101 -4.03 12.29 9.53
CA ALA A 101 -5.47 12.27 9.71
C ALA A 101 -5.90 12.21 11.19
N SER A 102 -5.06 11.72 12.08
CA SER A 102 -5.33 11.68 13.52
C SER A 102 -5.35 13.05 14.17
N GLY A 103 -4.57 14.01 13.64
CA GLY A 103 -4.39 15.32 14.28
C GLY A 103 -3.56 15.28 15.57
N ASP A 104 -2.98 14.12 15.93
CA ASP A 104 -2.11 13.98 17.11
C ASP A 104 -0.81 14.76 16.90
N ALA A 105 -0.66 15.86 17.60
CA ALA A 105 0.48 16.77 17.46
C ALA A 105 1.80 16.11 17.86
N GLU A 106 1.80 15.32 18.96
CA GLU A 106 2.98 14.62 19.45
C GLU A 106 3.45 13.54 18.47
N ALA A 107 2.51 12.68 17.97
CA ALA A 107 2.84 11.69 16.96
C ALA A 107 3.33 12.34 15.66
N SER A 108 2.67 13.41 15.24
CA SER A 108 3.06 14.17 14.04
C SER A 108 4.47 14.73 14.15
N GLU A 109 4.85 15.27 15.31
CA GLU A 109 6.18 15.80 15.56
C GLU A 109 7.26 14.70 15.63
N ALA A 110 6.93 13.58 16.27
CA ALA A 110 7.87 12.49 16.46
C ALA A 110 8.10 11.64 15.20
N LEU A 111 7.05 11.41 14.39
CA LEU A 111 7.11 10.43 13.31
C LEU A 111 7.25 11.05 11.91
N LEU A 112 6.51 12.11 11.59
CA LEU A 112 6.45 12.61 10.22
C LEU A 112 7.80 13.11 9.67
N PRO A 113 8.61 13.90 10.43
CA PRO A 113 9.92 14.32 9.94
C PRO A 113 10.87 13.14 9.69
N ALA A 114 10.84 12.13 10.57
CA ALA A 114 11.70 10.96 10.45
C ALA A 114 11.27 10.06 9.26
N ILE A 115 9.96 9.93 8.99
CA ILE A 115 9.45 9.26 7.79
C ILE A 115 9.89 10.02 6.54
N ALA A 116 9.70 11.33 6.51
CA ALA A 116 10.04 12.17 5.35
C ALA A 116 11.54 12.08 4.97
N ARG A 117 12.43 11.94 5.96
CA ARG A 117 13.87 11.73 5.74
C ARG A 117 14.27 10.26 5.51
N GLY A 118 13.33 9.32 5.57
CA GLY A 118 13.62 7.90 5.43
C GLY A 118 14.35 7.28 6.64
N GLU A 119 14.42 7.98 7.76
CA GLU A 119 15.11 7.56 8.99
C GLU A 119 14.27 6.60 9.83
N ARG A 120 12.96 6.54 9.59
CA ARG A 120 12.03 5.69 10.33
C ARG A 120 10.99 5.07 9.40
N LEU A 121 10.92 3.76 9.44
CA LEU A 121 9.90 2.98 8.75
C LEU A 121 8.73 2.72 9.70
N VAL A 122 7.54 3.18 9.32
CA VAL A 122 6.31 3.00 10.11
C VAL A 122 5.34 2.15 9.32
N THR A 123 4.74 1.14 9.93
CA THR A 123 3.70 0.33 9.29
C THR A 123 2.46 0.19 10.17
N VAL A 124 1.39 -0.32 9.59
CA VAL A 124 0.10 -0.51 10.29
C VAL A 124 -0.18 -1.99 10.51
N ALA A 125 -0.70 -2.32 11.69
CA ALA A 125 -1.01 -3.69 12.09
C ALA A 125 -2.50 -3.78 12.51
N VAL A 126 -3.33 -4.34 11.63
CA VAL A 126 -4.80 -4.30 11.73
C VAL A 126 -5.37 -5.70 11.93
N ALA A 127 -5.26 -6.59 10.92
CA ALA A 127 -5.85 -7.92 10.95
C ALA A 127 -5.15 -8.87 11.93
N GLU A 128 -5.88 -9.90 12.34
CA GLU A 128 -5.41 -11.00 13.18
C GLU A 128 -5.36 -12.32 12.38
N ASP A 129 -5.11 -13.45 13.03
CA ASP A 129 -4.90 -14.74 12.34
C ASP A 129 -6.15 -15.26 11.62
N ASP A 130 -7.34 -14.75 11.96
CA ASP A 130 -8.59 -15.07 11.26
C ASP A 130 -8.72 -14.38 9.89
N GLY A 131 -7.78 -13.47 9.56
CA GLY A 131 -7.74 -12.75 8.29
C GLY A 131 -8.87 -11.74 8.09
N ARG A 132 -9.59 -11.37 9.15
CA ARG A 132 -10.65 -10.37 9.08
C ARG A 132 -10.10 -8.97 9.25
N TRP A 133 -10.71 -8.02 8.54
CA TRP A 133 -10.31 -6.62 8.51
C TRP A 133 -11.39 -5.68 9.10
N GLU A 134 -12.29 -6.24 9.90
CA GLU A 134 -13.40 -5.53 10.52
C GLU A 134 -13.03 -5.07 11.93
N GLU A 135 -13.48 -3.89 12.32
CA GLU A 135 -13.27 -3.37 13.67
C GLU A 135 -13.80 -4.34 14.75
N ALA A 136 -14.91 -5.00 14.46
CA ALA A 136 -15.51 -5.98 15.37
C ALA A 136 -14.62 -7.20 15.63
N SER A 137 -13.75 -7.57 14.68
CA SER A 137 -12.86 -8.74 14.80
C SER A 137 -11.58 -8.46 15.59
N VAL A 138 -11.28 -7.20 15.93
CA VAL A 138 -10.09 -6.85 16.69
C VAL A 138 -10.20 -7.41 18.11
N ALA A 139 -9.39 -8.42 18.42
CA ALA A 139 -9.32 -9.09 19.72
C ALA A 139 -8.06 -8.71 20.53
N THR A 140 -7.00 -8.20 19.89
CA THR A 140 -5.82 -7.65 20.57
C THR A 140 -6.26 -6.63 21.61
N ALA A 141 -5.93 -6.87 22.87
CA ALA A 141 -6.36 -6.04 24.00
C ALA A 141 -5.39 -4.88 24.25
N ALA A 142 -5.95 -3.72 24.62
CA ALA A 142 -5.21 -2.58 25.15
C ALA A 142 -5.69 -2.31 26.57
N THR A 143 -4.78 -2.39 27.55
CA THR A 143 -5.05 -2.14 28.97
C THR A 143 -4.21 -0.98 29.47
N ARG A 144 -4.73 -0.22 30.45
CA ARG A 144 -3.95 0.80 31.16
C ARG A 144 -3.39 0.18 32.44
N GLU A 145 -2.08 0.24 32.58
CA GLU A 145 -1.40 -0.17 33.80
C GLU A 145 -0.89 1.06 34.56
N ALA A 146 -1.04 1.02 35.90
CA ALA A 146 -0.51 2.08 36.73
C ALA A 146 1.04 2.10 36.62
N SER A 147 1.59 3.25 36.27
CA SER A 147 3.04 3.48 36.26
C SER A 147 3.50 3.93 37.66
N SER A 148 4.66 3.46 38.11
CA SER A 148 5.24 3.82 39.41
C SER A 148 5.76 5.25 39.41
N GLY A 149 4.86 6.24 39.29
CA GLY A 149 5.18 7.68 39.41
C GLY A 149 4.83 8.53 38.18
N GLY A 150 4.07 8.01 37.22
CA GLY A 150 3.61 8.73 36.03
C GLY A 150 2.17 8.42 35.64
N ASP A 151 1.72 8.97 34.52
CA ASP A 151 0.45 8.64 33.92
C ASP A 151 0.37 7.15 33.56
N PRO A 152 -0.83 6.51 33.65
CA PRO A 152 -1.00 5.12 33.27
C PRO A 152 -0.56 4.84 31.85
N GLU A 153 0.31 3.86 31.68
CA GLU A 153 0.81 3.43 30.37
C GLU A 153 -0.11 2.41 29.71
N TRP A 154 -0.23 2.49 28.39
CA TRP A 154 -0.93 1.47 27.62
C TRP A 154 -0.06 0.23 27.42
N ARG A 155 -0.65 -0.95 27.59
CA ARG A 155 -0.06 -2.25 27.33
C ARG A 155 -0.91 -3.02 26.36
N LEU A 156 -0.28 -3.57 25.32
CA LEU A 156 -0.96 -4.38 24.31
C LEU A 156 -0.68 -5.86 24.52
N ALA A 157 -1.73 -6.68 24.43
CA ALA A 157 -1.64 -8.14 24.48
C ALA A 157 -2.49 -8.77 23.38
N GLY A 158 -1.89 -9.66 22.60
CA GLY A 158 -2.53 -10.33 21.46
C GLY A 158 -1.57 -10.54 20.31
N HIS A 159 -2.10 -10.54 19.09
CA HIS A 159 -1.28 -10.72 17.89
C HIS A 159 -1.88 -9.97 16.69
N LYS A 160 -1.04 -9.69 15.70
CA LYS A 160 -1.44 -9.18 14.39
C LYS A 160 -0.82 -10.00 13.29
N SER A 161 -1.55 -10.23 12.22
CA SER A 161 -1.11 -10.98 11.05
C SER A 161 -1.15 -10.13 9.78
N HIS A 162 -0.46 -10.60 8.76
CA HIS A 162 -0.41 -9.93 7.45
C HIS A 162 0.07 -8.47 7.51
N VAL A 163 0.95 -8.17 8.48
CA VAL A 163 1.51 -6.83 8.65
C VAL A 163 2.59 -6.59 7.58
N VAL A 164 2.29 -5.70 6.65
CA VAL A 164 3.18 -5.37 5.53
C VAL A 164 4.45 -4.69 6.06
N ASP A 165 5.61 -5.08 5.52
CA ASP A 165 6.95 -4.55 5.86
C ASP A 165 7.31 -4.63 7.35
N ALA A 166 6.61 -5.45 8.14
CA ALA A 166 6.82 -5.54 9.58
C ALA A 166 8.21 -6.04 9.99
N THR A 167 8.91 -6.78 9.12
CA THR A 167 10.27 -7.27 9.38
C THR A 167 11.29 -6.14 9.49
N VAL A 168 11.04 -5.03 8.81
CA VAL A 168 11.95 -3.88 8.71
C VAL A 168 11.43 -2.62 9.38
N ALA A 169 10.17 -2.61 9.84
CA ALA A 169 9.56 -1.44 10.45
C ALA A 169 10.17 -1.09 11.82
N ASP A 170 10.41 0.19 12.05
CA ASP A 170 10.89 0.74 13.33
C ASP A 170 9.74 1.07 14.29
N THR A 171 8.54 1.27 13.76
CA THR A 171 7.35 1.65 14.53
C THR A 171 6.10 1.02 13.91
N PHE A 172 5.17 0.63 14.78
CA PHE A 172 3.89 0.04 14.37
C PHE A 172 2.73 0.89 14.85
N LEU A 173 1.75 1.12 13.98
CA LEU A 173 0.43 1.62 14.34
C LEU A 173 -0.50 0.42 14.49
N VAL A 174 -0.78 0.02 15.71
CA VAL A 174 -1.48 -1.22 16.04
C VAL A 174 -2.93 -0.93 16.41
N ALA A 175 -3.88 -1.57 15.71
CA ALA A 175 -5.28 -1.56 16.12
C ALA A 175 -5.47 -2.49 17.32
N ALA A 176 -6.00 -1.98 18.44
CA ALA A 176 -6.27 -2.79 19.62
C ALA A 176 -7.53 -2.30 20.36
N ARG A 177 -8.19 -3.20 21.07
CA ARG A 177 -9.44 -2.94 21.78
C ARG A 177 -9.15 -2.54 23.23
N GLY A 178 -9.46 -1.28 23.53
CA GLY A 178 -9.47 -0.73 24.88
C GLY A 178 -10.86 -0.70 25.51
N PRO A 179 -11.00 -0.12 26.72
CA PRO A 179 -12.29 0.06 27.40
C PRO A 179 -13.31 0.86 26.58
N ASP A 180 -12.84 1.84 25.81
CA ASP A 180 -13.66 2.78 25.04
C ASP A 180 -13.86 2.33 23.57
N GLY A 181 -13.53 1.08 23.23
CA GLY A 181 -13.60 0.55 21.87
C GLY A 181 -12.22 0.33 21.23
N VAL A 182 -12.19 0.17 19.91
CA VAL A 182 -10.95 -0.02 19.17
C VAL A 182 -10.24 1.32 18.97
N GLY A 183 -8.97 1.37 19.35
CA GLY A 183 -8.07 2.49 19.11
C GLY A 183 -6.86 2.07 18.27
N ILE A 184 -6.09 3.06 17.82
CA ILE A 184 -4.81 2.86 17.16
C ILE A 184 -3.70 3.24 18.15
N PHE A 185 -2.70 2.39 18.27
CA PHE A 185 -1.61 2.55 19.24
C PHE A 185 -0.26 2.55 18.56
N VAL A 186 0.60 3.48 18.95
CA VAL A 186 1.99 3.57 18.50
C VAL A 186 2.83 2.62 19.35
N VAL A 187 3.53 1.68 18.72
CA VAL A 187 4.41 0.70 19.36
C VAL A 187 5.80 0.82 18.75
N ASP A 188 6.82 0.96 19.59
CA ASP A 188 8.20 0.95 19.14
C ASP A 188 8.62 -0.44 18.67
N GLY A 189 9.37 -0.53 17.58
CA GLY A 189 9.78 -1.79 16.98
C GLY A 189 10.73 -2.63 17.83
N VAL A 190 11.36 -2.03 18.84
CA VAL A 190 12.21 -2.72 19.82
C VAL A 190 11.56 -2.81 21.21
N ALA A 191 10.25 -2.51 21.31
CA ALA A 191 9.53 -2.56 22.56
C ALA A 191 9.61 -3.96 23.20
N PRO A 192 9.75 -4.06 24.55
CA PRO A 192 9.72 -5.32 25.24
C PRO A 192 8.37 -6.02 25.03
N GLY A 193 8.40 -7.34 24.85
CA GLY A 193 7.20 -8.14 24.61
C GLY A 193 6.73 -8.17 23.15
N LEU A 194 7.36 -7.40 22.24
CA LEU A 194 7.09 -7.49 20.80
C LEU A 194 7.95 -8.59 20.17
N ARG A 195 7.31 -9.52 19.44
CA ARG A 195 7.97 -10.51 18.60
C ARG A 195 7.45 -10.40 17.17
N ARG A 196 8.34 -10.55 16.18
CA ARG A 196 8.03 -10.56 14.76
C ARG A 196 8.39 -11.91 14.16
N THR A 197 7.49 -12.47 13.35
CA THR A 197 7.73 -13.71 12.62
C THR A 197 7.37 -13.50 11.15
N PRO A 198 8.33 -13.61 10.22
CA PRO A 198 8.05 -13.49 8.80
C PRO A 198 7.00 -14.51 8.37
N LEU A 199 6.09 -14.10 7.48
CA LEU A 199 5.08 -14.98 6.88
C LEU A 199 5.50 -15.37 5.47
N PRO A 200 5.43 -16.67 5.10
CA PRO A 200 5.57 -17.10 3.72
C PRO A 200 4.35 -16.62 2.93
N THR A 201 4.58 -15.77 1.94
CA THR A 201 3.54 -15.20 1.08
C THR A 201 3.75 -15.58 -0.38
N VAL A 202 2.67 -15.65 -1.15
CA VAL A 202 2.76 -15.91 -2.60
C VAL A 202 3.41 -14.74 -3.33
N ASP A 203 3.11 -13.51 -2.88
CA ASP A 203 3.75 -12.28 -3.36
C ASP A 203 4.97 -11.95 -2.48
N THR A 204 6.14 -12.35 -2.92
CA THR A 204 7.41 -12.08 -2.23
C THR A 204 7.97 -10.68 -2.53
N THR A 205 7.34 -9.91 -3.44
CA THR A 205 7.69 -8.50 -3.70
C THR A 205 7.17 -7.56 -2.60
N ARG A 206 6.31 -8.08 -1.69
CA ARG A 206 5.77 -7.36 -0.52
C ARG A 206 5.83 -8.28 0.69
N ARG A 207 6.83 -8.06 1.53
CA ARG A 207 7.05 -8.86 2.74
C ARG A 207 5.96 -8.61 3.77
N GLN A 208 5.58 -9.66 4.48
CA GLN A 208 4.62 -9.61 5.57
C GLN A 208 5.15 -10.37 6.78
N ALA A 209 4.73 -9.95 7.97
CA ALA A 209 5.03 -10.70 9.18
C ALA A 209 3.81 -10.77 10.11
N ARG A 210 3.87 -11.71 11.04
CA ARG A 210 3.03 -11.80 12.21
C ARG A 210 3.71 -11.10 13.39
N LEU A 211 2.95 -10.33 14.16
CA LEU A 211 3.37 -9.70 15.40
C LEU A 211 2.72 -10.39 16.58
N GLU A 212 3.48 -10.64 17.64
CA GLU A 212 2.99 -11.06 18.94
C GLU A 212 3.29 -9.95 19.96
N LEU A 213 2.31 -9.64 20.79
CA LEU A 213 2.33 -8.55 21.76
C LEU A 213 2.05 -9.13 23.15
N HIS A 214 3.04 -9.08 24.02
CA HIS A 214 2.98 -9.68 25.37
C HIS A 214 3.17 -8.59 26.43
N GLY A 215 2.11 -7.85 26.73
CA GLY A 215 2.18 -6.68 27.60
C GLY A 215 3.08 -5.58 27.04
N THR A 216 3.09 -5.45 25.72
CA THR A 216 3.97 -4.53 24.99
C THR A 216 3.58 -3.08 25.25
N PRO A 217 4.53 -2.22 25.68
CA PRO A 217 4.27 -0.78 25.88
C PRO A 217 3.80 -0.11 24.61
N ALA A 218 2.83 0.78 24.75
CA ALA A 218 2.27 1.52 23.63
C ALA A 218 1.80 2.91 24.04
N ARG A 219 1.68 3.82 23.09
CA ARG A 219 1.00 5.10 23.24
C ARG A 219 -0.23 5.13 22.34
N ARG A 220 -1.37 5.57 22.86
CA ARG A 220 -2.56 5.77 22.01
C ARG A 220 -2.30 6.88 21.00
N LEU A 221 -2.64 6.66 19.76
CA LEU A 221 -2.66 7.70 18.70
C LEU A 221 -4.00 8.42 18.82
N GLU A 222 -3.98 9.60 19.42
CA GLU A 222 -5.21 10.34 19.69
C GLU A 222 -5.85 10.83 18.39
N GLY A 223 -7.18 10.83 18.34
CA GLY A 223 -7.94 11.22 17.15
C GLY A 223 -7.92 10.23 15.98
N ALA A 224 -7.07 9.21 16.02
CA ALA A 224 -7.08 8.17 14.98
C ALA A 224 -8.29 7.24 15.14
N SER A 225 -8.96 6.93 14.02
CA SER A 225 -10.03 5.94 13.99
C SER A 225 -9.67 4.74 13.13
N PHE A 226 -10.19 3.57 13.49
CA PHE A 226 -10.03 2.35 12.71
C PHE A 226 -10.58 2.51 11.28
N ALA A 227 -11.75 3.12 11.13
CA ALA A 227 -12.39 3.34 9.83
C ALA A 227 -11.54 4.24 8.92
N SER A 228 -11.01 5.35 9.44
CA SER A 228 -10.16 6.25 8.68
C SER A 228 -8.86 5.57 8.23
N LEU A 229 -8.21 4.79 9.10
CA LEU A 229 -7.01 4.01 8.74
C LEU A 229 -7.30 3.05 7.59
N VAL A 230 -8.40 2.29 7.66
CA VAL A 230 -8.78 1.32 6.62
C VAL A 230 -9.14 2.03 5.31
N ASP A 231 -9.87 3.14 5.35
CA ASP A 231 -10.21 3.92 4.16
C ASP A 231 -8.94 4.48 3.47
N ILE A 232 -7.98 5.03 4.23
CA ILE A 232 -6.67 5.46 3.74
C ILE A 232 -5.92 4.29 3.08
N ALA A 233 -5.87 3.12 3.73
CA ALA A 233 -5.20 1.95 3.20
C ALA A 233 -5.85 1.44 1.90
N CYS A 234 -7.18 1.49 1.81
CA CYS A 234 -7.94 1.15 0.60
C CYS A 234 -7.59 2.07 -0.57
N VAL A 235 -7.50 3.38 -0.34
CA VAL A 235 -7.14 4.35 -1.40
C VAL A 235 -5.69 4.15 -1.84
N ALA A 236 -4.75 3.98 -0.90
CA ALA A 236 -3.35 3.73 -1.22
C ALA A 236 -3.16 2.47 -2.08
N LEU A 237 -3.81 1.36 -1.70
CA LEU A 237 -3.80 0.13 -2.48
C LEU A 237 -4.49 0.28 -3.84
N ALA A 238 -5.58 1.06 -3.91
CA ALA A 238 -6.28 1.32 -5.17
C ALA A 238 -5.37 2.05 -6.17
N CYS A 239 -4.66 3.09 -5.71
CA CYS A 239 -3.72 3.85 -6.54
C CYS A 239 -2.58 2.95 -7.06
N GLU A 240 -1.96 2.16 -6.17
CA GLU A 240 -0.92 1.22 -6.57
C GLU A 240 -1.45 0.15 -7.55
N ALA A 241 -2.66 -0.36 -7.35
CA ALA A 241 -3.28 -1.35 -8.23
C ALA A 241 -3.53 -0.83 -9.65
N VAL A 242 -3.87 0.45 -9.82
CA VAL A 242 -3.98 1.10 -11.14
C VAL A 242 -2.66 1.01 -11.90
N GLY A 243 -1.54 1.28 -11.25
CA GLY A 243 -0.21 1.15 -11.85
C GLY A 243 0.11 -0.26 -12.30
N GLY A 244 -0.17 -1.25 -11.46
CA GLY A 244 -0.01 -2.66 -11.79
C GLY A 244 -0.88 -3.09 -12.98
N ALA A 245 -2.14 -2.64 -13.02
CA ALA A 245 -3.07 -2.90 -14.14
C ALA A 245 -2.58 -2.26 -15.44
N ARG A 246 -2.12 -1.01 -15.39
CA ARG A 246 -1.52 -0.30 -16.53
C ARG A 246 -0.33 -1.08 -17.10
N ARG A 247 0.59 -1.51 -16.26
CA ARG A 247 1.76 -2.26 -16.69
C ARG A 247 1.42 -3.61 -17.33
N CYS A 248 0.39 -4.30 -16.80
CA CYS A 248 -0.13 -5.53 -17.40
C CYS A 248 -0.68 -5.29 -18.81
N LEU A 249 -1.45 -4.22 -19.02
CA LEU A 249 -1.96 -3.85 -20.33
C LEU A 249 -0.83 -3.52 -21.31
N GLU A 250 0.13 -2.69 -20.90
CA GLU A 250 1.30 -2.32 -21.71
C GLU A 250 2.09 -3.55 -22.17
N ALA A 251 2.36 -4.48 -21.23
CA ALA A 251 3.07 -5.72 -21.52
C ALA A 251 2.28 -6.63 -22.48
N ALA A 252 0.98 -6.79 -22.25
CA ALA A 252 0.10 -7.59 -23.11
C ALA A 252 0.04 -7.04 -24.55
N VAL A 253 -0.10 -5.72 -24.71
CA VAL A 253 -0.15 -5.06 -26.00
C VAL A 253 1.20 -5.16 -26.72
N ALA A 254 2.31 -4.94 -26.02
CA ALA A 254 3.65 -5.09 -26.58
C ALA A 254 3.88 -6.52 -27.09
N HIS A 255 3.55 -7.52 -26.28
CA HIS A 255 3.65 -8.93 -26.70
C HIS A 255 2.73 -9.23 -27.88
N ALA A 256 1.48 -8.77 -27.87
CA ALA A 256 0.52 -9.02 -28.95
C ALA A 256 0.95 -8.41 -30.29
N ARG A 257 1.71 -7.30 -30.27
CA ARG A 257 2.28 -6.67 -31.49
C ARG A 257 3.49 -7.42 -32.02
N GLN A 258 4.28 -8.03 -31.16
CA GLN A 258 5.57 -8.65 -31.55
C GLN A 258 5.44 -10.15 -31.84
N ARG A 259 4.57 -10.88 -31.13
CA ARG A 259 4.44 -12.32 -31.25
C ARG A 259 3.73 -12.69 -32.56
N ILE A 260 4.40 -13.47 -33.41
CA ILE A 260 3.85 -13.98 -34.67
C ILE A 260 3.31 -15.40 -34.46
N GLN A 261 2.08 -15.64 -34.84
CA GLN A 261 1.48 -16.97 -34.98
C GLN A 261 0.56 -16.96 -36.21
N PHE A 262 0.45 -18.11 -36.92
CA PHE A 262 -0.35 -18.23 -38.15
C PHE A 262 0.00 -17.14 -39.20
N GLY A 263 1.30 -16.77 -39.29
CA GLY A 263 1.82 -15.82 -40.28
C GLY A 263 1.54 -14.34 -39.98
N ARG A 264 1.04 -13.97 -38.82
CA ARG A 264 0.73 -12.58 -38.46
C ARG A 264 0.85 -12.31 -36.96
N PRO A 265 0.99 -11.05 -36.51
CA PRO A 265 0.97 -10.70 -35.08
C PRO A 265 -0.32 -11.20 -34.42
N ILE A 266 -0.17 -11.75 -33.18
CA ILE A 266 -1.35 -12.29 -32.47
C ILE A 266 -2.37 -11.20 -32.12
N GLY A 267 -1.98 -9.95 -31.98
CA GLY A 267 -2.87 -8.81 -31.80
C GLY A 267 -3.81 -8.51 -32.98
N SER A 268 -3.57 -9.11 -34.15
CA SER A 268 -4.49 -9.03 -35.29
C SER A 268 -5.70 -9.96 -35.16
N PHE A 269 -5.70 -10.87 -34.19
CA PHE A 269 -6.86 -11.74 -33.91
C PHE A 269 -7.82 -11.01 -32.98
N GLN A 270 -9.12 -10.99 -33.33
CA GLN A 270 -10.15 -10.27 -32.57
C GLN A 270 -10.17 -10.65 -31.08
N ALA A 271 -10.01 -11.94 -30.75
CA ALA A 271 -10.02 -12.41 -29.37
C ALA A 271 -8.90 -11.77 -28.51
N VAL A 272 -7.72 -11.53 -29.07
CA VAL A 272 -6.61 -10.86 -28.39
C VAL A 272 -6.84 -9.34 -28.34
N ALA A 273 -7.24 -8.74 -29.48
CA ALA A 273 -7.50 -7.30 -29.56
C ALA A 273 -8.63 -6.88 -28.59
N HIS A 274 -9.74 -7.61 -28.56
CA HIS A 274 -10.87 -7.33 -27.66
C HIS A 274 -10.46 -7.48 -26.19
N ARG A 275 -9.65 -8.50 -25.86
CA ARG A 275 -9.13 -8.67 -24.49
C ARG A 275 -8.29 -7.48 -24.05
N CYS A 276 -7.41 -6.96 -24.91
CA CYS A 276 -6.65 -5.74 -24.61
C CYS A 276 -7.57 -4.51 -24.47
N ALA A 277 -8.62 -4.40 -25.28
CA ALA A 277 -9.60 -3.33 -25.16
C ALA A 277 -10.39 -3.40 -23.84
N GLU A 278 -10.82 -4.60 -23.42
CA GLU A 278 -11.45 -4.82 -22.12
C GLU A 278 -10.52 -4.42 -20.96
N MET A 279 -9.22 -4.80 -21.04
CA MET A 279 -8.22 -4.36 -20.05
C MET A 279 -8.11 -2.85 -19.98
N LEU A 280 -8.16 -2.14 -21.11
CA LEU A 280 -8.12 -0.68 -21.15
C LEU A 280 -9.36 -0.05 -20.50
N VAL A 281 -10.55 -0.55 -20.80
CA VAL A 281 -11.79 -0.07 -20.17
C VAL A 281 -11.75 -0.25 -18.65
N ASP A 282 -11.38 -1.45 -18.19
CA ASP A 282 -11.22 -1.74 -16.76
C ASP A 282 -10.21 -0.78 -16.10
N LEU A 283 -9.06 -0.52 -16.74
CA LEU A 283 -8.02 0.38 -16.26
C LEU A 283 -8.55 1.82 -16.11
N GLU A 284 -9.22 2.36 -17.13
CA GLU A 284 -9.70 3.75 -17.09
C GLU A 284 -10.82 3.94 -16.06
N CYS A 285 -11.71 2.95 -15.91
CA CYS A 285 -12.70 2.95 -14.84
C CYS A 285 -12.03 2.93 -13.45
N ALA A 286 -11.03 2.06 -13.26
CA ALA A 286 -10.26 1.96 -12.02
C ALA A 286 -9.51 3.26 -11.70
N ARG A 287 -8.84 3.86 -12.70
CA ARG A 287 -8.13 5.13 -12.54
C ARG A 287 -9.06 6.26 -12.11
N GLY A 288 -10.26 6.35 -12.73
CA GLY A 288 -11.27 7.33 -12.33
C GLY A 288 -11.70 7.16 -10.86
N ALA A 289 -11.92 5.92 -10.41
CA ALA A 289 -12.29 5.62 -9.04
C ALA A 289 -11.17 5.93 -8.03
N ALA A 290 -9.92 5.54 -8.32
CA ALA A 290 -8.76 5.84 -7.48
C ALA A 290 -8.53 7.35 -7.34
N ARG A 291 -8.58 8.08 -8.47
CA ARG A 291 -8.41 9.53 -8.48
C ARG A 291 -9.48 10.23 -7.64
N LYS A 292 -10.76 9.87 -7.81
CA LYS A 292 -11.85 10.48 -7.04
C LYS A 292 -11.68 10.23 -5.54
N ALA A 293 -11.25 9.02 -5.14
CA ALA A 293 -10.98 8.70 -3.74
C ALA A 293 -9.76 9.47 -3.19
N ALA A 294 -8.70 9.66 -3.98
CA ALA A 294 -7.54 10.47 -3.60
C ALA A 294 -7.90 11.97 -3.45
N GLU A 295 -8.74 12.51 -4.33
CA GLU A 295 -9.27 13.87 -4.24
C GLU A 295 -10.08 14.04 -2.94
N ALA A 296 -10.91 13.06 -2.58
CA ALA A 296 -11.68 13.09 -1.33
C ALA A 296 -10.78 13.07 -0.08
N LEU A 297 -9.71 12.27 -0.07
CA LEU A 297 -8.71 12.33 1.01
C LEU A 297 -8.00 13.67 1.07
N ALA A 298 -7.66 14.25 -0.08
CA ALA A 298 -6.97 15.55 -0.15
C ALA A 298 -7.79 16.70 0.43
N THR A 299 -9.11 16.62 0.28
CA THR A 299 -10.05 17.68 0.70
C THR A 299 -10.75 17.39 2.05
N GLY A 300 -10.56 16.20 2.61
CA GLY A 300 -11.30 15.75 3.79
C GLY A 300 -12.81 15.56 3.51
N ASP A 301 -13.17 15.21 2.27
CA ASP A 301 -14.55 15.00 1.85
C ASP A 301 -15.14 13.77 2.57
N PRO A 302 -16.30 13.90 3.27
CA PRO A 302 -16.96 12.78 3.95
C PRO A 302 -17.41 11.66 3.00
N GLU A 303 -17.53 11.91 1.69
CA GLU A 303 -17.78 10.86 0.69
C GLU A 303 -16.66 9.81 0.62
N ILE A 304 -15.48 10.09 1.22
CA ILE A 304 -14.40 9.10 1.33
C ILE A 304 -14.89 7.76 1.90
N ALA A 305 -15.85 7.78 2.81
CA ALA A 305 -16.45 6.59 3.40
C ALA A 305 -17.08 5.63 2.36
N THR A 306 -17.56 6.14 1.23
CA THR A 306 -18.12 5.34 0.12
C THR A 306 -17.12 5.20 -1.03
N LEU A 307 -16.30 6.21 -1.26
CA LEU A 307 -15.31 6.22 -2.34
C LEU A 307 -14.15 5.25 -2.09
N ALA A 308 -13.66 5.13 -0.85
CA ALA A 308 -12.54 4.25 -0.52
C ALA A 308 -12.85 2.77 -0.79
N PRO A 309 -13.94 2.16 -0.28
CA PRO A 309 -14.29 0.78 -0.61
C PRO A 309 -14.62 0.60 -2.10
N THR A 310 -15.22 1.60 -2.75
CA THR A 310 -15.49 1.57 -4.21
C THR A 310 -14.19 1.50 -5.01
N ALA A 311 -13.23 2.38 -4.72
CA ALA A 311 -11.92 2.39 -5.37
C ALA A 311 -11.16 1.08 -5.12
N LYS A 312 -11.17 0.58 -3.87
CA LYS A 312 -10.53 -0.70 -3.51
C LYS A 312 -11.06 -1.84 -4.35
N VAL A 313 -12.38 -1.97 -4.49
CA VAL A 313 -13.01 -3.04 -5.31
C VAL A 313 -12.64 -2.85 -6.78
N ALA A 314 -12.93 -1.67 -7.36
CA ALA A 314 -12.74 -1.43 -8.78
C ALA A 314 -11.28 -1.64 -9.22
N CYS A 315 -10.33 -1.07 -8.48
CA CYS A 315 -8.92 -1.08 -8.87
C CYS A 315 -8.27 -2.45 -8.68
N THR A 316 -8.53 -3.13 -7.56
CA THR A 316 -7.92 -4.45 -7.32
C THR A 316 -8.52 -5.54 -8.20
N GLU A 317 -9.80 -5.44 -8.57
CA GLU A 317 -10.41 -6.35 -9.56
C GLU A 317 -9.89 -6.08 -10.97
N ALA A 318 -9.77 -4.82 -11.38
CA ALA A 318 -9.17 -4.46 -12.67
C ALA A 318 -7.73 -4.98 -12.77
N PHE A 319 -6.93 -4.80 -11.71
CA PHE A 319 -5.57 -5.33 -11.69
C PHE A 319 -5.54 -6.86 -11.76
N ALA A 320 -6.37 -7.57 -11.00
CA ALA A 320 -6.40 -9.04 -11.01
C ALA A 320 -6.86 -9.60 -12.37
N ARG A 321 -7.90 -9.00 -12.99
CA ARG A 321 -8.35 -9.38 -14.34
C ARG A 321 -7.28 -9.05 -15.38
N GLY A 322 -6.67 -7.87 -15.32
CA GLY A 322 -5.60 -7.45 -16.22
C GLY A 322 -4.37 -8.34 -16.13
N ALA A 323 -3.93 -8.70 -14.92
CA ALA A 323 -2.80 -9.59 -14.72
C ALA A 323 -3.08 -11.01 -15.24
N ALA A 324 -4.28 -11.54 -15.02
CA ALA A 324 -4.68 -12.83 -15.57
C ALA A 324 -4.75 -12.80 -17.11
N ALA A 325 -5.31 -11.74 -17.69
CA ALA A 325 -5.36 -11.56 -19.14
C ALA A 325 -3.94 -11.42 -19.75
N ASN A 326 -3.04 -10.71 -19.09
CA ASN A 326 -1.65 -10.58 -19.49
C ASN A 326 -0.96 -11.96 -19.58
N ILE A 327 -1.09 -12.82 -18.55
CA ILE A 327 -0.60 -14.20 -18.59
C ILE A 327 -1.21 -14.96 -19.74
N GLN A 328 -2.53 -14.89 -19.93
CA GLN A 328 -3.23 -15.60 -21.00
C GLN A 328 -2.75 -15.17 -22.40
N ILE A 329 -2.48 -13.88 -22.64
CA ILE A 329 -1.99 -13.35 -23.91
C ILE A 329 -0.55 -13.81 -24.17
N HIS A 330 0.29 -13.90 -23.12
CA HIS A 330 1.64 -14.46 -23.23
C HIS A 330 1.63 -15.98 -23.47
N GLY A 331 0.54 -16.67 -23.15
CA GLY A 331 0.41 -18.13 -23.24
C GLY A 331 1.37 -18.85 -22.27
N GLY A 332 1.94 -19.97 -22.69
CA GLY A 332 2.82 -20.77 -21.84
C GLY A 332 4.02 -20.00 -21.26
N THR A 333 4.55 -19.04 -21.99
CA THR A 333 5.67 -18.19 -21.52
C THR A 333 5.26 -17.31 -20.33
N GLY A 334 3.99 -16.90 -20.22
CA GLY A 334 3.50 -16.08 -19.11
C GLY A 334 3.60 -16.74 -17.72
N PHE A 335 3.77 -18.06 -17.67
CA PHE A 335 3.96 -18.82 -16.42
C PHE A 335 5.43 -19.17 -16.14
N THR A 336 6.35 -18.87 -17.06
CA THR A 336 7.77 -19.17 -16.86
C THR A 336 8.45 -18.06 -16.03
N TRP A 337 9.54 -18.42 -15.36
CA TRP A 337 10.34 -17.45 -14.61
C TRP A 337 11.02 -16.41 -15.49
N ASP A 338 11.12 -16.62 -16.82
CA ASP A 338 11.67 -15.65 -17.77
C ASP A 338 10.68 -14.50 -18.10
N CYS A 339 9.42 -14.63 -17.68
CA CYS A 339 8.38 -13.64 -17.90
C CYS A 339 7.92 -13.01 -16.59
N ASP A 340 7.77 -11.68 -16.56
CA ASP A 340 7.36 -10.95 -15.35
C ASP A 340 5.83 -10.98 -15.09
N ALA A 341 5.03 -11.50 -16.04
CA ALA A 341 3.57 -11.49 -15.95
C ALA A 341 3.05 -12.14 -14.65
N HIS A 342 3.68 -13.23 -14.20
CA HIS A 342 3.28 -13.92 -12.96
C HIS A 342 3.58 -13.11 -11.69
N LEU A 343 4.57 -12.19 -11.70
CA LEU A 343 4.86 -11.31 -10.57
C LEU A 343 3.70 -10.34 -10.34
N TYR A 344 3.21 -9.72 -11.42
CA TYR A 344 2.02 -8.86 -11.36
C TYR A 344 0.77 -9.61 -10.92
N PHE A 345 0.61 -10.86 -11.34
CA PHE A 345 -0.52 -11.68 -10.91
C PHE A 345 -0.48 -11.97 -9.40
N LYS A 346 0.69 -12.32 -8.86
CA LYS A 346 0.89 -12.53 -7.42
C LYS A 346 0.61 -11.25 -6.63
N ARG A 347 1.15 -10.10 -7.07
CA ARG A 347 0.90 -8.78 -6.47
C ARG A 347 -0.58 -8.41 -6.52
N ALA A 348 -1.26 -8.63 -7.63
CA ALA A 348 -2.68 -8.36 -7.79
C ALA A 348 -3.52 -9.17 -6.79
N ARG A 349 -3.23 -10.48 -6.62
CA ARG A 349 -3.92 -11.34 -5.66
C ARG A 349 -3.65 -10.92 -4.21
N SER A 350 -2.41 -10.59 -3.87
CA SER A 350 -2.05 -10.03 -2.56
C SER A 350 -2.81 -8.72 -2.28
N SER A 351 -2.83 -7.79 -3.24
CA SER A 351 -3.53 -6.51 -3.11
C SER A 351 -5.04 -6.65 -2.97
N GLN A 352 -5.65 -7.71 -3.55
CA GLN A 352 -7.07 -7.98 -3.35
C GLN A 352 -7.40 -8.35 -1.90
N LEU A 353 -6.52 -9.09 -1.22
CA LEU A 353 -6.77 -9.63 0.13
C LEU A 353 -6.42 -8.64 1.25
N LEU A 354 -5.37 -7.83 1.08
CA LEU A 354 -4.95 -6.86 2.08
C LEU A 354 -6.04 -5.81 2.35
N PHE A 355 -6.27 -5.52 3.63
CA PHE A 355 -7.29 -4.59 4.14
C PHE A 355 -8.73 -4.94 3.72
N GLY A 356 -9.01 -6.21 3.46
CA GLY A 356 -10.31 -6.72 3.05
C GLY A 356 -10.42 -7.03 1.55
N ASP A 357 -11.08 -8.12 1.24
CA ASP A 357 -11.32 -8.56 -0.12
C ASP A 357 -12.47 -7.77 -0.80
N PRO A 358 -12.67 -7.91 -2.12
CA PRO A 358 -13.74 -7.20 -2.83
C PRO A 358 -15.15 -7.52 -2.30
N ARG A 359 -15.39 -8.72 -1.77
CA ARG A 359 -16.68 -9.08 -1.17
C ARG A 359 -16.91 -8.30 0.11
N HIS A 360 -15.92 -8.30 1.01
CA HIS A 360 -15.95 -7.51 2.24
C HIS A 360 -16.26 -6.03 1.97
N HIS A 361 -15.57 -5.41 1.00
CA HIS A 361 -15.79 -3.99 0.70
C HIS A 361 -17.14 -3.70 0.06
N ARG A 362 -17.74 -4.63 -0.71
CA ARG A 362 -19.11 -4.48 -1.18
C ARG A 362 -20.12 -4.51 -0.02
N GLU A 363 -19.89 -5.36 0.98
CA GLU A 363 -20.72 -5.42 2.20
C GLU A 363 -20.54 -4.13 3.06
N VAL A 364 -19.29 -3.62 3.16
CA VAL A 364 -19.02 -2.32 3.81
C VAL A 364 -19.75 -1.19 3.10
N LEU A 365 -19.67 -1.13 1.78
CA LEU A 365 -20.34 -0.11 0.96
C LEU A 365 -21.86 -0.17 1.14
N ALA A 366 -22.45 -1.37 1.06
CA ALA A 366 -23.88 -1.55 1.24
C ALA A 366 -24.36 -1.03 2.61
N ARG A 367 -23.63 -1.39 3.69
CA ARG A 367 -23.92 -0.87 5.03
C ARG A 367 -23.82 0.65 5.15
N ARG A 368 -22.78 1.26 4.53
CA ARG A 368 -22.57 2.73 4.54
C ARG A 368 -23.62 3.47 3.72
N LEU A 369 -24.24 2.81 2.74
CA LEU A 369 -25.36 3.33 1.95
C LEU A 369 -26.73 3.06 2.60
N GLY A 370 -26.78 2.36 3.73
CA GLY A 370 -28.03 2.06 4.45
C GLY A 370 -28.82 0.89 3.87
N TRP A 371 -28.17 -0.05 3.15
CA TRP A 371 -28.78 -1.24 2.56
C TRP A 371 -28.61 -2.49 3.42
#